data_c24d3a8aae02887b718b0063cfb3a4f9
#
_entry.id   c24d3a8aae02887b718b0063cfb3a4f9
#
_cell.length_a   1.000
_cell.length_b   1.000
_cell.length_c   1.000
_cell.angle_alpha   90.00
_cell.angle_beta   90.00
_cell.angle_gamma   90.00
#
_symmetry.space_group_name_H-M   'P 1'
#
loop_
_entity.id
_entity.type
_entity.pdbx_description
1 polymer ?
#
loop_
_entity_poly.entity_id
_entity_poly.type
_entity_poly.pdbx_seq_one_letter_code
_entity_poly.pdbx_strand_id
1 'polypeptide(L)' 'MEIVLNGAPRVLPPGQTLNELVVALQLEGQALALAVNRSVVPRQRWDDVALQAQDRVDIVRAIGGG' A
#
# COMPACT_ATOMS: atom_id res chain seq x y z
N MET A 1 14.29 0.45 3.32
CA MET A 1 13.49 0.80 4.53
C MET A 1 12.54 -0.33 4.86
N GLU A 2 12.16 -0.43 6.11
CA GLU A 2 11.23 -1.47 6.52
C GLU A 2 9.89 -0.86 6.88
N ILE A 3 8.83 -1.48 6.39
CA ILE A 3 7.46 -1.15 6.75
C ILE A 3 6.76 -2.38 7.33
N VAL A 4 5.56 -2.18 7.84
CA VAL A 4 4.71 -3.29 8.26
C VAL A 4 3.56 -3.39 7.27
N LEU A 5 3.53 -4.48 6.52
CA LEU A 5 2.51 -4.71 5.49
C LEU A 5 1.57 -5.82 5.96
N ASN A 6 0.31 -5.47 6.18
CA ASN A 6 -0.70 -6.41 6.67
C ASN A 6 -0.21 -7.18 7.90
N GLY A 7 0.45 -6.46 8.81
CA GLY A 7 0.94 -7.03 10.05
C GLY A 7 2.29 -7.74 9.97
N ALA A 8 2.91 -7.79 8.81
CA ALA A 8 4.20 -8.46 8.63
C ALA A 8 5.26 -7.46 8.16
N PRO A 9 6.50 -7.60 8.64
CA PRO A 9 7.58 -6.71 8.18
C PRO A 9 7.91 -6.97 6.72
N ARG A 10 8.20 -5.88 6.00
CA ARG A 10 8.60 -5.95 4.61
C ARG A 10 9.61 -4.86 4.31
N VAL A 11 10.67 -5.22 3.58
CA VAL A 11 11.70 -4.28 3.20
C VAL A 11 11.40 -3.71 1.82
N LEU A 12 11.44 -2.38 1.71
CA LEU A 12 11.17 -1.67 0.47
C LEU A 12 12.33 -0.75 0.13
N PRO A 13 12.51 -0.39 -1.15
CA PRO A 13 13.43 0.67 -1.52
C PRO A 13 13.04 1.99 -0.86
N PRO A 14 14.02 2.83 -0.49
CA PRO A 14 13.70 4.14 0.08
C PRO A 14 12.88 4.99 -0.88
N GLY A 15 11.90 5.71 -0.37
CA GLY A 15 11.10 6.63 -1.17
C GLY A 15 10.06 5.99 -2.06
N GLN A 16 9.84 4.69 -1.93
CA GLN A 16 8.81 4.04 -2.73
C GLN A 16 7.44 4.60 -2.41
N THR A 17 6.65 4.91 -3.45
CA THR A 17 5.28 5.36 -3.25
C THR A 17 4.34 4.19 -3.01
N LEU A 18 3.17 4.52 -2.50
CA LEU A 18 2.13 3.51 -2.27
C LEU A 18 1.75 2.81 -3.59
N ASN A 19 1.65 3.58 -4.67
CA ASN A 19 1.34 2.99 -5.98
C ASN A 19 2.44 2.05 -6.45
N GLU A 20 3.70 2.43 -6.25
CA GLU A 20 4.81 1.56 -6.61
C GLU A 20 4.80 0.25 -5.81
N LEU A 21 4.38 0.32 -4.56
CA LEU A 21 4.23 -0.89 -3.76
C LEU A 21 3.16 -1.80 -4.35
N VAL A 22 2.03 -1.24 -4.77
CA VAL A 22 0.96 -2.03 -5.40
C VAL A 22 1.46 -2.72 -6.66
N VAL A 23 2.23 -2.01 -7.49
CA VAL A 23 2.81 -2.58 -8.70
C VAL A 23 3.80 -3.70 -8.36
N ALA A 24 4.65 -3.46 -7.37
CA ALA A 24 5.64 -4.47 -6.96
C ALA A 24 5.00 -5.75 -6.44
N LEU A 25 3.82 -5.63 -5.85
CA LEU A 25 3.06 -6.78 -5.37
C LEU A 25 2.19 -7.42 -6.45
N GLN A 26 2.23 -6.86 -7.65
CA GLN A 26 1.42 -7.34 -8.79
C GLN A 26 -0.09 -7.27 -8.50
N LEU A 27 -0.50 -6.24 -7.80
CA LEU A 27 -1.90 -6.03 -7.44
C LEU A 27 -2.58 -4.93 -8.26
N GLU A 28 -1.87 -4.37 -9.24
CA GLU A 28 -2.43 -3.33 -10.08
C GLU A 28 -3.63 -3.85 -10.87
N GLY A 29 -4.59 -2.96 -11.11
CA GLY A 29 -5.80 -3.33 -11.83
C GLY A 29 -6.85 -4.03 -11.00
N GLN A 30 -6.57 -4.28 -9.73
CA GLN A 30 -7.53 -4.92 -8.84
C GLN A 30 -8.22 -3.88 -7.96
N ALA A 31 -9.42 -4.22 -7.51
CA ALA A 31 -10.14 -3.36 -6.58
C ALA A 31 -9.55 -3.53 -5.19
N LEU A 32 -8.83 -2.52 -4.72
CA LEU A 32 -8.15 -2.55 -3.45
C LEU A 32 -8.55 -1.36 -2.59
N ALA A 33 -8.55 -1.57 -1.29
CA ALA A 33 -8.60 -0.49 -0.32
C ALA A 33 -7.27 -0.47 0.42
N LEU A 34 -6.63 0.69 0.47
CA LEU A 34 -5.34 0.86 1.10
C LEU A 34 -5.44 1.85 2.24
N ALA A 35 -4.73 1.56 3.32
CA ALA A 35 -4.59 2.49 4.43
C ALA A 35 -3.13 2.57 4.83
N VAL A 36 -2.69 3.76 5.17
CA VAL A 36 -1.35 4.01 5.70
C VAL A 36 -1.53 4.57 7.11
N ASN A 37 -0.97 3.89 8.08
CA ASN A 37 -1.09 4.27 9.49
C ASN A 37 -2.56 4.49 9.87
N ARG A 38 -3.42 3.58 9.41
CA ARG A 38 -4.86 3.55 9.67
C ARG A 38 -5.66 4.64 8.97
N SER A 39 -5.03 5.38 8.05
CA SER A 39 -5.74 6.39 7.26
C SER A 39 -5.95 5.85 5.85
N VAL A 40 -7.19 5.75 5.43
CA VAL A 40 -7.52 5.28 4.09
C VAL A 40 -7.00 6.26 3.06
N VAL A 41 -6.32 5.74 2.05
CA VAL A 41 -5.75 6.55 0.97
C VAL A 41 -6.52 6.22 -0.32
N PRO A 42 -7.24 7.20 -0.88
CA PRO A 42 -7.95 6.96 -2.13
C PRO A 42 -6.97 6.70 -3.28
N ARG A 43 -7.42 5.95 -4.26
CA ARG A 43 -6.58 5.52 -5.38
C ARG A 43 -5.88 6.69 -6.07
N GLN A 44 -6.57 7.81 -6.20
CA GLN A 44 -6.01 9.00 -6.86
C GLN A 44 -4.78 9.56 -6.14
N ARG A 45 -4.59 9.20 -4.88
CA ARG A 45 -3.49 9.71 -4.07
C ARG A 45 -2.33 8.73 -3.94
N TRP A 46 -2.45 7.53 -4.45
CA TRP A 46 -1.42 6.50 -4.26
C TRP A 46 -0.06 6.91 -4.82
N ASP A 47 -0.04 7.66 -5.92
CA ASP A 47 1.21 8.14 -6.49
C ASP A 47 1.85 9.26 -5.69
N ASP A 48 1.05 9.94 -4.86
CA ASP A 48 1.51 11.08 -4.10
C ASP A 48 1.96 10.73 -2.69
N VAL A 49 1.75 9.49 -2.27
CA VAL A 49 2.09 9.05 -0.92
C VAL A 49 3.41 8.30 -0.95
N ALA A 50 4.48 8.97 -0.52
CA ALA A 50 5.78 8.32 -0.37
C ALA A 50 5.82 7.62 0.98
N LEU A 51 6.12 6.33 0.96
CA LEU A 51 6.19 5.56 2.19
C LEU A 51 7.46 5.88 2.95
N GLN A 52 7.37 5.79 4.27
CA GLN A 52 8.49 6.05 5.16
C GLN A 52 8.77 4.82 6.00
N ALA A 53 9.97 4.77 6.57
CA ALA A 53 10.34 3.67 7.45
C ALA A 53 9.32 3.51 8.57
N GLN A 54 8.95 2.28 8.84
CA GLN A 54 8.04 1.88 9.91
C GLN A 54 6.58 2.27 9.65
N ASP A 55 6.24 2.75 8.46
CA ASP A 55 4.85 2.95 8.10
C ASP A 55 4.10 1.61 8.16
N ARG A 56 2.86 1.68 8.62
CA ARG A 56 1.98 0.53 8.60
C ARG A 56 1.05 0.66 7.40
N VAL A 57 1.11 -0.33 6.52
CA VAL A 57 0.28 -0.36 5.32
C VAL A 57 -0.66 -1.54 5.41
N ASP A 58 -1.95 -1.28 5.26
CA ASP A 58 -2.96 -2.32 5.21
C ASP A 58 -3.60 -2.33 3.84
N ILE A 59 -3.61 -3.49 3.21
CA ILE A 59 -4.19 -3.69 1.90
C ILE A 59 -5.33 -4.70 2.02
N VAL A 60 -6.52 -4.27 1.65
CA VAL A 60 -7.70 -5.12 1.65
C VAL A 60 -8.16 -5.26 0.21
N ARG A 61 -8.32 -6.49 -0.24
CA ARG A 61 -8.85 -6.77 -1.55
C ARG A 61 -10.37 -6.72 -1.47
N ALA A 62 -10.97 -5.89 -2.29
CA ALA A 62 -12.42 -5.92 -2.40
C ALA A 62 -12.80 -7.18 -3.15
N ILE A 63 -13.40 -8.11 -2.45
CA ILE A 63 -13.99 -9.26 -3.11
C ILE A 63 -15.27 -8.73 -3.71
N GLY A 64 -15.17 -8.30 -4.93
CA GLY A 64 -16.28 -7.74 -5.60
C GLY A 64 -17.27 -8.80 -5.87
N GLY A 65 -18.18 -8.93 -5.03
CA GLY A 65 -19.29 -9.76 -5.37
C GLY A 65 -20.10 -9.11 -6.45
N GLY A 66 -19.66 -8.45 -7.11
CA GLY A 66 -20.43 -7.85 -7.99
C GLY A 66 -20.92 -7.58 -8.92
#